data_d47cc2944dc6c8b7d73d72f797dd987c
#
_entry.id   d47cc2944dc6c8b7d73d72f797dd987c
#
_cell.length_a   1.000
_cell.length_b   1.000
_cell.length_c   1.000
_cell.angle_alpha   90.00
_cell.angle_beta   90.00
_cell.angle_gamma   90.00
#
_symmetry.space_group_name_H-M   'P 1'
#
loop_
_entity.id
_entity.type
_entity.pdbx_description
1 polymer ?
#
loop_
_entity_poly.entity_id
_entity_poly.type
_entity_poly.pdbx_seq_one_letter_code
_entity_poly.pdbx_strand_id
1 'polypeptide(L)'
;MADPIQLQSLDEDSYYRDPLGFFASLRESRPVAPVRMPAYGRAWIVTRYADVRTVLTDPRLAKDVHRWPGGGRSRPSEATGVYAHMLHADPPDHTRLRRIVQKAFTPRRAALRPRAEEIAASLLDQMAAAAGDVTDLLGAYARPLPIAVLCELLAIPEADRAWIAVAVAAYDDRAQHDRLERELAAYFAELIAAKRAEPGDDLVSALTLDCDNADANGAADRLTGNELLSTVFLLVMAGFDTTVNLIASGALALLTHPGEKTRLRQDPSLLPAAVEELLRFTNPVNHANDRFTTEDVPIGDVVIPAGEWVLPAISSANRDPAQFPDPDRLDLGRDTSGHVAFGHGIHHCLGAPLARMEAEVALGALLARFPRISLAIPPSELRWRPVSLMNGLESLPVRPT
;
A
#
# COMPACT_ATOMS: atom_id res chain seq x y z
N MET A 1 10.88 -25.93 -31.93
CA MET A 1 11.49 -25.37 -30.73
C MET A 1 10.97 -23.93 -30.64
N ALA A 2 10.13 -23.64 -29.71
CA ALA A 2 9.71 -22.25 -29.50
C ALA A 2 10.93 -21.44 -29.05
N ASP A 3 11.13 -20.26 -29.65
CA ASP A 3 12.16 -19.31 -29.25
C ASP A 3 12.10 -19.14 -27.72
N PRO A 4 13.22 -19.15 -26.99
CA PRO A 4 13.20 -18.90 -25.56
C PRO A 4 12.64 -17.48 -25.36
N ILE A 5 11.42 -17.41 -24.87
CA ILE A 5 10.77 -16.13 -24.56
C ILE A 5 11.69 -15.39 -23.58
N GLN A 6 12.33 -14.33 -24.07
CA GLN A 6 13.13 -13.48 -23.20
C GLN A 6 12.17 -12.84 -22.17
N LEU A 7 12.26 -13.30 -20.92
CA LEU A 7 11.41 -12.79 -19.83
C LEU A 7 11.84 -11.36 -19.52
N GLN A 8 10.92 -10.43 -19.61
CA GLN A 8 11.14 -9.07 -19.08
C GLN A 8 11.23 -9.15 -17.56
N SER A 9 12.13 -8.38 -16.98
CA SER A 9 12.41 -8.42 -15.53
C SER A 9 11.86 -7.20 -14.82
N LEU A 10 11.19 -7.43 -13.69
CA LEU A 10 10.72 -6.36 -12.80
C LEU A 10 11.79 -5.91 -11.78
N ASP A 11 13.04 -6.28 -11.99
CA ASP A 11 14.22 -5.85 -11.22
C ASP A 11 15.29 -5.15 -12.05
N GLU A 12 14.97 -4.77 -13.28
CA GLU A 12 15.86 -4.00 -14.15
C GLU A 12 15.67 -2.49 -13.95
N ASP A 13 16.76 -1.74 -14.10
CA ASP A 13 16.75 -0.28 -14.04
C ASP A 13 15.73 0.35 -15.00
N SER A 14 15.48 -0.26 -16.15
CA SER A 14 14.49 0.17 -17.12
C SER A 14 13.08 0.18 -16.55
N TYR A 15 12.71 -0.86 -15.78
CA TYR A 15 11.42 -0.93 -15.09
C TYR A 15 11.30 0.16 -14.00
N TYR A 16 12.31 0.32 -13.16
CA TYR A 16 12.26 1.29 -12.05
C TYR A 16 12.23 2.74 -12.51
N ARG A 17 12.79 3.05 -13.68
CA ARG A 17 12.77 4.41 -14.25
C ARG A 17 11.40 4.82 -14.80
N ASP A 18 10.66 3.87 -15.38
CA ASP A 18 9.35 4.12 -15.98
C ASP A 18 8.44 2.88 -15.90
N PRO A 19 7.94 2.54 -14.70
CA PRO A 19 7.04 1.40 -14.55
C PRO A 19 5.74 1.58 -15.34
N LEU A 20 5.24 2.82 -15.50
CA LEU A 20 4.01 3.08 -16.23
C LEU A 20 4.17 2.87 -17.73
N GLY A 21 5.28 3.32 -18.34
CA GLY A 21 5.61 3.05 -19.74
C GLY A 21 5.84 1.56 -20.00
N PHE A 22 6.50 0.87 -19.08
CA PHE A 22 6.65 -0.59 -19.13
C PHE A 22 5.29 -1.29 -19.18
N PHE A 23 4.38 -0.95 -18.28
CA PHE A 23 3.04 -1.53 -18.26
C PHE A 23 2.18 -1.12 -19.46
N ALA A 24 2.30 0.10 -19.97
CA ALA A 24 1.60 0.54 -21.17
C ALA A 24 2.00 -0.31 -22.38
N SER A 25 3.30 -0.53 -22.57
CA SER A 25 3.83 -1.40 -23.64
C SER A 25 3.31 -2.84 -23.53
N LEU A 26 3.30 -3.41 -22.32
CA LEU A 26 2.75 -4.75 -22.09
C LEU A 26 1.24 -4.80 -22.34
N ARG A 27 0.49 -3.81 -21.89
CA ARG A 27 -0.98 -3.76 -22.04
C ARG A 27 -1.39 -3.78 -23.53
N GLU A 28 -0.60 -3.12 -24.38
CA GLU A 28 -0.85 -3.07 -25.82
C GLU A 28 -0.42 -4.35 -26.53
N SER A 29 0.79 -4.85 -26.23
CA SER A 29 1.41 -5.93 -27.00
C SER A 29 1.15 -7.33 -26.42
N ARG A 30 1.20 -7.49 -25.11
CA ARG A 30 1.09 -8.78 -24.41
C ARG A 30 0.47 -8.59 -23.02
N PRO A 31 -0.84 -8.35 -22.93
CA PRO A 31 -1.53 -7.94 -21.70
C PRO A 31 -1.45 -8.99 -20.57
N VAL A 32 -1.22 -10.24 -20.91
CA VAL A 32 -0.92 -11.33 -19.97
C VAL A 32 0.42 -11.92 -20.41
N ALA A 33 1.45 -11.69 -19.62
CA ALA A 33 2.82 -12.04 -20.01
C ALA A 33 3.61 -12.67 -18.85
N PRO A 34 4.50 -13.65 -19.14
CA PRO A 34 5.45 -14.12 -18.15
C PRO A 34 6.54 -13.06 -17.94
N VAL A 35 6.89 -12.82 -16.66
CA VAL A 35 7.94 -11.91 -16.23
C VAL A 35 8.87 -12.59 -15.22
N ARG A 36 10.05 -12.03 -15.02
CA ARG A 36 10.94 -12.40 -13.92
C ARG A 36 10.66 -11.51 -12.73
N MET A 37 10.44 -12.12 -11.58
CA MET A 37 10.31 -11.47 -10.28
C MET A 37 11.48 -11.81 -9.37
N PRO A 38 12.08 -10.83 -8.66
CA PRO A 38 13.20 -11.10 -7.76
C PRO A 38 12.89 -12.12 -6.68
N ALA A 39 11.66 -12.07 -6.12
CA ALA A 39 11.26 -12.91 -4.99
C ALA A 39 10.85 -14.34 -5.40
N TYR A 40 10.27 -14.52 -6.60
CA TYR A 40 9.59 -15.77 -6.99
C TYR A 40 10.21 -16.43 -8.23
N GLY A 41 11.19 -15.78 -8.88
CA GLY A 41 11.71 -16.21 -10.17
C GLY A 41 10.74 -15.86 -11.30
N ARG A 42 9.95 -16.83 -11.78
CA ARG A 42 8.94 -16.59 -12.81
C ARG A 42 7.58 -16.26 -12.20
N ALA A 43 6.88 -15.27 -12.78
CA ALA A 43 5.50 -14.93 -12.50
C ALA A 43 4.78 -14.50 -13.79
N TRP A 44 3.46 -14.39 -13.75
CA TRP A 44 2.64 -13.82 -14.80
C TRP A 44 2.16 -12.45 -14.40
N ILE A 45 2.34 -11.45 -15.26
CA ILE A 45 1.79 -10.11 -15.03
C ILE A 45 0.55 -9.92 -15.90
N VAL A 46 -0.49 -9.31 -15.31
CA VAL A 46 -1.77 -9.02 -15.97
C VAL A 46 -2.00 -7.52 -15.94
N THR A 47 -2.24 -6.89 -17.10
CA THR A 47 -2.13 -5.43 -17.25
C THR A 47 -3.43 -4.72 -17.68
N ARG A 48 -4.35 -5.37 -18.40
CA ARG A 48 -5.65 -4.77 -18.79
C ARG A 48 -6.60 -4.69 -17.61
N TYR A 49 -7.38 -3.65 -17.54
CA TYR A 49 -8.33 -3.41 -16.45
C TYR A 49 -9.30 -4.58 -16.22
N ALA A 50 -9.96 -5.07 -17.28
CA ALA A 50 -10.91 -6.17 -17.18
C ALA A 50 -10.25 -7.45 -16.64
N ASP A 51 -9.06 -7.79 -17.15
CA ASP A 51 -8.32 -8.98 -16.74
C ASP A 51 -7.79 -8.86 -15.30
N VAL A 52 -7.30 -7.67 -14.91
CA VAL A 52 -6.88 -7.38 -13.54
C VAL A 52 -8.05 -7.56 -12.56
N ARG A 53 -9.24 -7.07 -12.89
CA ARG A 53 -10.43 -7.29 -12.06
C ARG A 53 -10.80 -8.76 -11.93
N THR A 54 -10.71 -9.51 -13.02
CA THR A 54 -10.90 -10.97 -13.01
C THR A 54 -9.91 -11.63 -12.05
N VAL A 55 -8.62 -11.35 -12.19
CA VAL A 55 -7.57 -11.89 -11.29
C VAL A 55 -7.83 -11.54 -9.82
N LEU A 56 -8.36 -10.34 -9.55
CA LEU A 56 -8.61 -9.89 -8.18
C LEU A 56 -9.82 -10.59 -7.51
N THR A 57 -10.70 -11.25 -8.28
CA THR A 57 -11.95 -11.85 -7.77
C THR A 57 -12.09 -13.34 -8.02
N ASP A 58 -11.30 -13.92 -8.90
CA ASP A 58 -11.40 -15.35 -9.24
C ASP A 58 -10.86 -16.23 -8.09
N PRO A 59 -11.68 -17.13 -7.50
CA PRO A 59 -11.30 -17.96 -6.37
C PRO A 59 -10.24 -19.03 -6.71
N ARG A 60 -9.97 -19.26 -8.00
CA ARG A 60 -8.88 -20.14 -8.46
C ARG A 60 -7.51 -19.48 -8.34
N LEU A 61 -7.49 -18.17 -8.11
CA LEU A 61 -6.28 -17.38 -7.86
C LEU A 61 -6.13 -17.17 -6.36
N ALA A 62 -5.53 -18.15 -5.69
CA ALA A 62 -5.43 -18.26 -4.25
C ALA A 62 -4.26 -17.45 -3.67
N LYS A 63 -4.35 -17.19 -2.36
CA LYS A 63 -3.29 -16.56 -1.56
C LYS A 63 -2.76 -17.48 -0.45
N ASP A 64 -3.58 -18.41 0.02
CA ASP A 64 -3.20 -19.38 1.01
C ASP A 64 -2.31 -20.48 0.37
N VAL A 65 -1.03 -20.48 0.74
CA VAL A 65 -0.02 -21.40 0.20
C VAL A 65 -0.33 -22.88 0.46
N HIS A 66 -1.18 -23.19 1.45
CA HIS A 66 -1.63 -24.56 1.68
C HIS A 66 -2.51 -25.09 0.54
N ARG A 67 -3.06 -24.20 -0.29
CA ARG A 67 -3.82 -24.54 -1.51
C ARG A 67 -2.94 -24.70 -2.75
N TRP A 68 -1.60 -24.62 -2.63
CA TRP A 68 -0.68 -24.75 -3.76
C TRP A 68 -0.79 -26.15 -4.40
N PRO A 69 -0.91 -26.26 -5.74
CA PRO A 69 -0.97 -27.53 -6.45
C PRO A 69 0.28 -28.39 -6.20
N GLY A 70 0.09 -29.65 -5.85
CA GLY A 70 1.20 -30.58 -5.57
C GLY A 70 1.75 -30.55 -4.15
N GLY A 71 1.20 -29.71 -3.26
CA GLY A 71 1.57 -29.64 -1.84
C GLY A 71 2.88 -28.91 -1.56
N GLY A 72 2.93 -28.16 -0.49
CA GLY A 72 4.18 -27.82 0.19
C GLY A 72 5.12 -26.79 -0.45
N ARG A 73 4.62 -25.69 -1.03
CA ARG A 73 5.46 -24.51 -1.16
C ARG A 73 5.24 -23.63 0.07
N SER A 74 6.25 -23.53 0.94
CA SER A 74 6.28 -22.50 1.97
C SER A 74 6.71 -21.16 1.33
N ARG A 75 6.11 -20.06 1.76
CA ARG A 75 6.71 -18.74 1.49
C ARG A 75 8.07 -18.68 2.21
N PRO A 76 9.09 -18.05 1.63
CA PRO A 76 10.41 -17.97 2.27
C PRO A 76 10.40 -17.46 3.70
N SER A 77 9.37 -16.75 4.09
CA SER A 77 9.21 -16.04 5.38
C SER A 77 8.29 -16.71 6.41
N GLU A 78 7.73 -17.89 6.14
CA GLU A 78 6.85 -18.60 7.12
C GLU A 78 7.55 -18.99 8.43
N ALA A 79 8.88 -18.98 8.45
CA ALA A 79 9.67 -19.34 9.65
C ALA A 79 9.48 -18.38 10.84
N THR A 80 9.04 -17.13 10.61
CA THR A 80 8.86 -16.13 11.66
C THR A 80 7.46 -16.06 12.23
N GLY A 81 6.49 -16.73 11.60
CA GLY A 81 5.11 -16.80 12.10
C GLY A 81 4.28 -15.52 11.90
N VAL A 82 4.79 -14.47 11.24
CA VAL A 82 4.09 -13.17 11.05
C VAL A 82 3.18 -13.12 9.82
N TYR A 83 2.91 -14.26 9.20
CA TYR A 83 2.12 -14.35 7.95
C TYR A 83 0.73 -14.99 8.12
N ALA A 84 0.36 -15.37 9.34
CA ALA A 84 -0.97 -15.93 9.66
C ALA A 84 -2.03 -14.80 9.76
N HIS A 85 -2.26 -14.08 8.68
CA HIS A 85 -3.18 -12.94 8.64
C HIS A 85 -4.06 -12.94 7.38
N MET A 86 -5.11 -12.10 7.37
CA MET A 86 -6.12 -12.05 6.30
C MET A 86 -5.57 -11.80 4.89
N LEU A 87 -4.39 -11.17 4.72
CA LEU A 87 -3.83 -10.89 3.39
C LEU A 87 -3.34 -12.16 2.70
N HIS A 88 -2.91 -13.18 3.47
CA HIS A 88 -2.39 -14.45 2.98
C HIS A 88 -3.36 -15.63 3.19
N ALA A 89 -4.60 -15.36 3.52
CA ALA A 89 -5.65 -16.34 3.71
C ALA A 89 -6.69 -16.27 2.60
N ASP A 90 -7.34 -17.40 2.34
CA ASP A 90 -8.54 -17.53 1.52
C ASP A 90 -9.77 -17.87 2.40
N PRO A 91 -11.01 -17.72 1.90
CA PRO A 91 -12.19 -18.18 2.62
C PRO A 91 -12.11 -19.69 2.98
N PRO A 92 -12.56 -20.10 4.19
CA PRO A 92 -13.29 -19.31 5.18
C PRO A 92 -12.44 -18.46 6.11
N ASP A 93 -11.15 -18.73 6.28
CA ASP A 93 -10.27 -18.06 7.24
C ASP A 93 -10.12 -16.58 6.95
N HIS A 94 -9.94 -16.19 5.68
CA HIS A 94 -9.93 -14.78 5.28
C HIS A 94 -11.19 -14.06 5.79
N THR A 95 -12.37 -14.63 5.60
CA THR A 95 -13.65 -14.01 5.98
C THR A 95 -13.74 -13.80 7.48
N ARG A 96 -13.31 -14.80 8.28
CA ARG A 96 -13.25 -14.73 9.73
C ARG A 96 -12.29 -13.65 10.21
N LEU A 97 -11.05 -13.71 9.79
CA LEU A 97 -9.99 -12.75 10.16
C LEU A 97 -10.38 -11.32 9.80
N ARG A 98 -10.84 -11.11 8.55
CA ARG A 98 -11.24 -9.78 8.09
C ARG A 98 -12.38 -9.20 8.90
N ARG A 99 -13.40 -9.98 9.25
CA ARG A 99 -14.55 -9.54 10.04
C ARG A 99 -14.11 -9.07 11.43
N ILE A 100 -13.24 -9.83 12.09
CA ILE A 100 -12.72 -9.50 13.43
C ILE A 100 -11.93 -8.17 13.36
N VAL A 101 -10.96 -8.09 12.46
CA VAL A 101 -10.10 -6.91 12.33
C VAL A 101 -10.92 -5.68 11.93
N GLN A 102 -11.86 -5.80 11.00
CA GLN A 102 -12.72 -4.70 10.55
C GLN A 102 -13.60 -4.15 11.67
N LYS A 103 -14.14 -5.04 12.53
CA LYS A 103 -14.94 -4.65 13.70
C LYS A 103 -14.14 -3.78 14.68
N ALA A 104 -12.88 -4.13 14.94
CA ALA A 104 -12.00 -3.39 15.84
C ALA A 104 -11.46 -2.10 15.21
N PHE A 105 -11.13 -2.12 13.91
CA PHE A 105 -10.49 -1.04 13.17
C PHE A 105 -11.44 0.13 12.85
N THR A 106 -12.69 -0.18 12.41
CA THR A 106 -13.60 0.83 11.85
C THR A 106 -13.94 1.99 12.82
N PRO A 107 -14.31 1.77 14.09
CA PRO A 107 -14.62 2.87 14.98
C PRO A 107 -13.39 3.72 15.32
N ARG A 108 -12.23 3.10 15.50
CA ARG A 108 -11.00 3.80 15.91
C ARG A 108 -10.44 4.69 14.82
N ARG A 109 -10.41 4.23 13.57
CA ARG A 109 -9.96 5.08 12.45
C ARG A 109 -10.82 6.33 12.27
N ALA A 110 -12.13 6.25 12.53
CA ALA A 110 -13.03 7.39 12.38
C ALA A 110 -12.70 8.52 13.35
N ALA A 111 -12.13 8.21 14.51
CA ALA A 111 -11.75 9.17 15.53
C ALA A 111 -10.38 9.84 15.27
N LEU A 112 -9.60 9.38 14.29
CA LEU A 112 -8.22 9.84 14.07
C LEU A 112 -8.10 11.16 13.31
N ARG A 113 -9.12 11.63 12.57
CA ARG A 113 -9.03 12.84 11.75
C ARG A 113 -8.52 14.07 12.52
N PRO A 114 -9.05 14.45 13.69
CA PRO A 114 -8.55 15.60 14.44
C PRO A 114 -7.07 15.47 14.79
N ARG A 115 -6.65 14.26 15.17
CA ARG A 115 -5.26 13.99 15.54
C ARG A 115 -4.34 14.05 14.33
N ALA A 116 -4.77 13.53 13.18
CA ALA A 116 -4.03 13.64 11.92
C ALA A 116 -3.86 15.10 11.48
N GLU A 117 -4.89 15.94 11.67
CA GLU A 117 -4.85 17.38 11.39
C GLU A 117 -3.85 18.10 12.30
N GLU A 118 -3.82 17.79 13.61
CA GLU A 118 -2.84 18.32 14.55
C GLU A 118 -1.41 17.94 14.19
N ILE A 119 -1.18 16.66 13.85
CA ILE A 119 0.13 16.15 13.44
C ILE A 119 0.58 16.85 12.15
N ALA A 120 -0.31 16.95 11.15
CA ALA A 120 -0.02 17.62 9.90
C ALA A 120 0.37 19.08 10.10
N ALA A 121 -0.38 19.82 10.92
CA ALA A 121 -0.10 21.22 11.25
C ALA A 121 1.27 21.37 11.91
N SER A 122 1.56 20.53 12.92
CA SER A 122 2.85 20.54 13.63
C SER A 122 4.04 20.28 12.70
N LEU A 123 3.92 19.29 11.79
CA LEU A 123 4.97 18.98 10.81
C LEU A 123 5.19 20.12 9.81
N LEU A 124 4.12 20.77 9.34
CA LEU A 124 4.21 21.92 8.44
C LEU A 124 4.81 23.15 9.13
N ASP A 125 4.54 23.35 10.41
CA ASP A 125 5.17 24.43 11.20
C ASP A 125 6.66 24.17 11.42
N GLN A 126 7.06 22.92 11.70
CA GLN A 126 8.47 22.53 11.75
C GLN A 126 9.17 22.76 10.39
N MET A 127 8.52 22.38 9.30
CA MET A 127 9.01 22.60 7.95
C MET A 127 9.16 24.10 7.62
N ALA A 128 8.24 24.94 8.09
CA ALA A 128 8.30 26.40 7.92
C ALA A 128 9.39 27.05 8.78
N ALA A 129 9.68 26.49 9.96
CA ALA A 129 10.71 26.98 10.85
C ALA A 129 12.12 26.52 10.47
N ALA A 130 12.25 25.46 9.66
CA ALA A 130 13.56 24.97 9.18
C ALA A 130 14.21 26.02 8.28
N ALA A 131 15.46 26.39 8.58
CA ALA A 131 16.21 27.35 7.78
C ALA A 131 16.62 26.70 6.45
N GLY A 132 16.15 27.25 5.31
CA GLY A 132 16.59 26.84 3.97
C GLY A 132 15.55 27.09 2.90
N ASP A 133 16.03 27.38 1.66
CA ASP A 133 15.15 27.61 0.51
C ASP A 133 14.58 26.32 -0.07
N VAL A 134 15.15 25.17 0.28
CA VAL A 134 14.78 23.83 -0.21
C VAL A 134 14.61 22.86 0.96
N THR A 135 13.52 22.13 0.93
CA THR A 135 13.21 21.09 1.92
C THR A 135 12.84 19.79 1.19
N ASP A 136 13.25 18.63 1.72
CA ASP A 136 12.74 17.35 1.25
C ASP A 136 11.34 17.10 1.86
N LEU A 137 10.30 17.27 1.05
CA LEU A 137 8.91 17.07 1.47
C LEU A 137 8.64 15.63 1.92
N LEU A 138 9.34 14.64 1.31
CA LEU A 138 9.17 13.25 1.69
C LEU A 138 9.63 13.01 3.13
N GLY A 139 10.84 13.45 3.46
CA GLY A 139 11.43 13.28 4.79
C GLY A 139 10.80 14.16 5.86
N ALA A 140 10.47 15.41 5.52
CA ALA A 140 9.95 16.38 6.48
C ALA A 140 8.44 16.24 6.77
N TYR A 141 7.66 15.66 5.84
CA TYR A 141 6.20 15.69 5.94
C TYR A 141 5.53 14.38 5.55
N ALA A 142 5.72 13.90 4.29
CA ALA A 142 4.95 12.79 3.75
C ALA A 142 5.22 11.47 4.49
N ARG A 143 6.43 11.26 5.01
CA ARG A 143 6.80 10.07 5.78
C ARG A 143 6.42 10.15 7.25
N PRO A 144 6.69 11.24 8.01
CA PRO A 144 6.36 11.31 9.43
C PRO A 144 4.86 11.35 9.72
N LEU A 145 4.02 11.86 8.82
CA LEU A 145 2.58 11.94 9.07
C LEU A 145 1.92 10.55 9.18
N PRO A 146 2.00 9.65 8.19
CA PRO A 146 1.35 8.34 8.28
C PRO A 146 1.87 7.47 9.43
N ILE A 147 3.17 7.52 9.71
CA ILE A 147 3.72 6.74 10.83
C ILE A 147 3.21 7.25 12.18
N ALA A 148 3.08 8.57 12.35
CA ALA A 148 2.54 9.13 13.57
C ALA A 148 1.06 8.76 13.77
N VAL A 149 0.25 8.84 12.70
CA VAL A 149 -1.17 8.43 12.73
C VAL A 149 -1.31 6.94 13.04
N LEU A 150 -0.46 6.09 12.43
CA LEU A 150 -0.45 4.66 12.70
C LEU A 150 -0.05 4.35 14.15
N CYS A 151 0.96 5.05 14.68
CA CYS A 151 1.36 4.93 16.08
C CYS A 151 0.25 5.33 17.06
N GLU A 152 -0.54 6.35 16.73
CA GLU A 152 -1.74 6.71 17.53
C GLU A 152 -2.79 5.59 17.50
N LEU A 153 -3.10 5.04 16.31
CA LEU A 153 -4.07 3.96 16.14
C LEU A 153 -3.73 2.71 16.94
N LEU A 154 -2.44 2.36 16.98
CA LEU A 154 -1.93 1.17 17.65
C LEU A 154 -1.49 1.45 19.11
N ALA A 155 -1.55 2.70 19.54
CA ALA A 155 -1.02 3.21 20.81
C ALA A 155 0.43 2.74 21.06
N ILE A 156 1.29 2.91 20.04
CA ILE A 156 2.73 2.69 20.16
C ILE A 156 3.33 3.81 21.02
N PRO A 157 4.10 3.47 22.09
CA PRO A 157 4.73 4.44 22.97
C PRO A 157 5.58 5.45 22.20
N GLU A 158 5.57 6.71 22.62
CA GLU A 158 6.28 7.80 21.91
C GLU A 158 7.78 7.51 21.79
N ALA A 159 8.37 6.92 22.83
CA ALA A 159 9.79 6.56 22.86
C ALA A 159 10.19 5.58 21.74
N ASP A 160 9.25 4.75 21.25
CA ASP A 160 9.54 3.69 20.29
C ASP A 160 9.25 4.13 18.84
N ARG A 161 8.51 5.23 18.64
CA ARG A 161 8.03 5.68 17.32
C ARG A 161 9.15 5.95 16.33
N ALA A 162 10.25 6.56 16.80
CA ALA A 162 11.41 6.85 15.95
C ALA A 162 12.07 5.57 15.43
N TRP A 163 12.23 4.56 16.29
CA TRP A 163 12.80 3.27 15.91
C TRP A 163 11.86 2.52 14.94
N ILE A 164 10.56 2.46 15.22
CA ILE A 164 9.56 1.84 14.33
C ILE A 164 9.59 2.49 12.93
N ALA A 165 9.64 3.82 12.86
CA ALA A 165 9.70 4.54 11.59
C ALA A 165 10.93 4.14 10.75
N VAL A 166 12.10 4.01 11.40
CA VAL A 166 13.34 3.59 10.72
C VAL A 166 13.26 2.13 10.30
N ALA A 167 12.79 1.23 11.19
CA ALA A 167 12.71 -0.20 10.92
C ALA A 167 11.76 -0.52 9.76
N VAL A 168 10.59 0.12 9.74
CA VAL A 168 9.60 -0.09 8.67
C VAL A 168 10.09 0.50 7.34
N ALA A 169 10.74 1.67 7.35
CA ALA A 169 11.30 2.27 6.13
C ALA A 169 12.44 1.44 5.51
N ALA A 170 13.19 0.69 6.34
CA ALA A 170 14.30 -0.15 5.91
C ALA A 170 13.86 -1.61 5.61
N TYR A 171 12.60 -1.96 5.80
CA TYR A 171 12.12 -3.35 5.69
C TYR A 171 12.28 -3.94 4.28
N ASP A 172 12.17 -3.11 3.23
CA ASP A 172 12.37 -3.52 1.84
C ASP A 172 13.85 -3.77 1.47
N ASP A 173 14.81 -3.38 2.33
CA ASP A 173 16.22 -3.69 2.16
C ASP A 173 16.47 -5.18 2.42
N ARG A 174 16.74 -5.92 1.35
CA ARG A 174 17.00 -7.37 1.42
C ARG A 174 18.09 -7.79 2.40
N ALA A 175 19.09 -6.94 2.59
CA ALA A 175 20.19 -7.23 3.53
C ALA A 175 19.75 -7.16 4.99
N GLN A 176 18.67 -6.44 5.29
CA GLN A 176 18.15 -6.21 6.63
C GLN A 176 16.83 -6.93 6.92
N HIS A 177 16.14 -7.39 5.88
CA HIS A 177 14.78 -7.92 5.93
C HIS A 177 14.56 -8.93 7.06
N ASP A 178 15.29 -10.05 7.06
CA ASP A 178 15.12 -11.13 8.04
C ASP A 178 15.44 -10.68 9.49
N ARG A 179 16.36 -9.73 9.65
CA ARG A 179 16.67 -9.16 10.97
C ARG A 179 15.55 -8.28 11.46
N LEU A 180 15.10 -7.34 10.62
CA LEU A 180 14.03 -6.40 10.96
C LEU A 180 12.69 -7.12 11.18
N GLU A 181 12.40 -8.16 10.42
CA GLU A 181 11.20 -8.97 10.63
C GLU A 181 11.18 -9.59 12.02
N ARG A 182 12.30 -10.19 12.46
CA ARG A 182 12.40 -10.77 13.83
C ARG A 182 12.32 -9.69 14.92
N GLU A 183 13.01 -8.56 14.74
CA GLU A 183 13.00 -7.45 15.70
C GLU A 183 11.61 -6.84 15.84
N LEU A 184 10.92 -6.59 14.74
CA LEU A 184 9.54 -6.08 14.72
C LEU A 184 8.55 -7.09 15.31
N ALA A 185 8.69 -8.39 14.98
CA ALA A 185 7.84 -9.43 15.55
C ALA A 185 8.01 -9.53 17.06
N ALA A 186 9.24 -9.47 17.57
CA ALA A 186 9.52 -9.48 19.01
C ALA A 186 8.91 -8.24 19.70
N TYR A 187 9.11 -7.05 19.13
CA TYR A 187 8.54 -5.81 19.63
C TYR A 187 7.00 -5.86 19.70
N PHE A 188 6.33 -6.33 18.64
CA PHE A 188 4.87 -6.43 18.66
C PHE A 188 4.36 -7.49 19.63
N ALA A 189 5.11 -8.56 19.86
CA ALA A 189 4.76 -9.53 20.89
C ALA A 189 4.83 -8.91 22.30
N GLU A 190 5.85 -8.07 22.58
CA GLU A 190 5.98 -7.31 23.83
C GLU A 190 4.86 -6.27 23.97
N LEU A 191 4.55 -5.53 22.88
CA LEU A 191 3.44 -4.57 22.87
C LEU A 191 2.10 -5.25 23.19
N ILE A 192 1.80 -6.38 22.56
CA ILE A 192 0.59 -7.17 22.82
C ILE A 192 0.55 -7.64 24.29
N ALA A 193 1.68 -8.09 24.84
CA ALA A 193 1.75 -8.50 26.24
C ALA A 193 1.49 -7.32 27.20
N ALA A 194 2.06 -6.14 26.91
CA ALA A 194 1.78 -4.93 27.69
C ALA A 194 0.31 -4.52 27.61
N LYS A 195 -0.31 -4.55 26.41
CA LYS A 195 -1.74 -4.25 26.22
C LYS A 195 -2.66 -5.27 26.85
N ARG A 196 -2.23 -6.52 26.99
CA ARG A 196 -2.96 -7.56 27.74
C ARG A 196 -2.97 -7.28 29.24
N ALA A 197 -1.85 -6.80 29.77
CA ALA A 197 -1.72 -6.44 31.18
C ALA A 197 -2.46 -5.14 31.53
N GLU A 198 -2.40 -4.15 30.62
CA GLU A 198 -3.03 -2.83 30.80
C GLU A 198 -3.75 -2.41 29.50
N PRO A 199 -5.00 -2.86 29.30
CA PRO A 199 -5.76 -2.54 28.10
C PRO A 199 -6.14 -1.05 28.04
N GLY A 200 -5.93 -0.42 26.85
CA GLY A 200 -6.36 0.94 26.52
C GLY A 200 -7.50 0.96 25.51
N ASP A 201 -7.92 2.19 25.12
CA ASP A 201 -8.85 2.37 23.99
C ASP A 201 -8.09 2.49 22.66
N ASP A 202 -7.35 1.45 22.32
CA ASP A 202 -6.56 1.35 21.09
C ASP A 202 -6.86 0.06 20.33
N LEU A 203 -6.35 -0.02 19.08
CA LEU A 203 -6.63 -1.16 18.21
C LEU A 203 -5.97 -2.44 18.72
N VAL A 204 -4.74 -2.38 19.24
CA VAL A 204 -4.03 -3.57 19.75
C VAL A 204 -4.74 -4.13 20.97
N SER A 205 -5.17 -3.28 21.90
CA SER A 205 -5.98 -3.68 23.07
C SER A 205 -7.29 -4.36 22.67
N ALA A 206 -7.99 -3.80 21.65
CA ALA A 206 -9.25 -4.40 21.18
C ALA A 206 -9.06 -5.77 20.54
N LEU A 207 -8.01 -5.93 19.73
CA LEU A 207 -7.68 -7.23 19.10
C LEU A 207 -7.20 -8.24 20.13
N THR A 208 -6.46 -7.81 21.15
CA THR A 208 -6.01 -8.65 22.26
C THR A 208 -7.19 -9.16 23.08
N LEU A 209 -8.15 -8.30 23.41
CA LEU A 209 -9.38 -8.67 24.09
C LEU A 209 -10.22 -9.68 23.29
N ASP A 210 -10.31 -9.50 21.96
CA ASP A 210 -11.00 -10.47 21.09
C ASP A 210 -10.30 -11.85 21.11
N CYS A 211 -8.98 -11.86 21.10
CA CYS A 211 -8.16 -13.07 21.19
C CYS A 211 -8.40 -13.83 22.53
N ASP A 212 -8.44 -13.10 23.65
CA ASP A 212 -8.46 -13.66 25.01
C ASP A 212 -9.87 -14.04 25.48
N ASN A 213 -10.94 -13.43 24.96
CA ASN A 213 -12.34 -13.68 25.35
C ASN A 213 -12.89 -14.98 24.73
N ALA A 214 -12.54 -16.11 25.34
CA ALA A 214 -12.95 -17.44 24.89
C ALA A 214 -14.46 -17.71 24.97
N ASP A 215 -15.18 -17.02 25.87
CA ASP A 215 -16.52 -17.43 26.30
C ASP A 215 -17.67 -16.75 25.51
N ALA A 216 -17.41 -15.67 24.78
CA ALA A 216 -18.49 -14.89 24.17
C ALA A 216 -18.93 -15.36 22.77
N ASN A 217 -18.04 -15.98 21.95
CA ASN A 217 -18.32 -16.29 20.53
C ASN A 217 -17.92 -17.70 20.07
N GLY A 218 -17.53 -18.61 20.97
CA GLY A 218 -16.99 -19.92 20.60
C GLY A 218 -15.53 -19.83 20.07
N ALA A 219 -14.75 -20.88 20.27
CA ALA A 219 -13.31 -20.91 19.94
C ALA A 219 -12.98 -20.68 18.45
N ALA A 220 -13.93 -20.95 17.55
CA ALA A 220 -13.75 -20.85 16.09
C ALA A 220 -13.83 -19.43 15.54
N ASP A 221 -14.28 -18.44 16.32
CA ASP A 221 -14.64 -17.10 15.85
C ASP A 221 -13.78 -15.98 16.46
N ARG A 222 -12.56 -16.30 16.88
CA ARG A 222 -11.58 -15.39 17.48
C ARG A 222 -10.22 -15.47 16.78
N LEU A 223 -9.32 -14.54 17.10
CA LEU A 223 -7.91 -14.63 16.71
C LEU A 223 -7.18 -15.63 17.60
N THR A 224 -6.29 -16.43 17.03
CA THR A 224 -5.23 -17.11 17.78
C THR A 224 -4.12 -16.12 18.14
N GLY A 225 -3.24 -16.47 19.09
CA GLY A 225 -2.10 -15.60 19.43
C GLY A 225 -1.18 -15.30 18.24
N ASN A 226 -0.98 -16.28 17.35
CA ASN A 226 -0.19 -16.10 16.14
C ASN A 226 -0.91 -15.19 15.10
N GLU A 227 -2.21 -15.34 14.93
CA GLU A 227 -3.01 -14.46 14.06
C GLU A 227 -3.07 -13.04 14.60
N LEU A 228 -3.10 -12.85 15.92
CA LEU A 228 -3.04 -11.53 16.56
C LEU A 228 -1.71 -10.85 16.24
N LEU A 229 -0.57 -11.50 16.51
CA LEU A 229 0.76 -10.99 16.21
C LEU A 229 0.89 -10.65 14.72
N SER A 230 0.52 -11.59 13.85
CA SER A 230 0.57 -11.43 12.40
C SER A 230 -0.32 -10.28 11.90
N THR A 231 -1.48 -10.07 12.54
CA THR A 231 -2.38 -8.97 12.20
C THR A 231 -1.79 -7.63 12.60
N VAL A 232 -1.21 -7.48 13.79
CA VAL A 232 -0.54 -6.23 14.22
C VAL A 232 0.63 -5.93 13.30
N PHE A 233 1.44 -6.93 12.97
CA PHE A 233 2.54 -6.81 12.02
C PHE A 233 2.05 -6.33 10.64
N LEU A 234 1.00 -6.98 10.08
CA LEU A 234 0.40 -6.59 8.80
C LEU A 234 -0.08 -5.14 8.79
N LEU A 235 -0.76 -4.69 9.86
CA LEU A 235 -1.30 -3.34 9.93
C LEU A 235 -0.21 -2.27 9.86
N VAL A 236 0.94 -2.52 10.48
CA VAL A 236 2.09 -1.62 10.42
C VAL A 236 2.72 -1.63 9.04
N MET A 237 3.02 -2.81 8.50
CA MET A 237 3.73 -2.93 7.22
C MET A 237 2.90 -2.43 6.04
N ALA A 238 1.60 -2.70 6.01
CA ALA A 238 0.72 -2.28 4.93
C ALA A 238 0.27 -0.82 5.03
N GLY A 239 0.17 -0.28 6.25
CA GLY A 239 -0.40 1.05 6.51
C GLY A 239 0.55 2.22 6.33
N PHE A 240 1.86 1.98 6.33
CA PHE A 240 2.86 3.03 6.33
C PHE A 240 3.28 3.48 4.93
N ASP A 241 4.09 2.68 4.23
CA ASP A 241 4.79 3.10 3.01
C ASP A 241 3.83 3.43 1.85
N THR A 242 2.70 2.75 1.78
CA THR A 242 1.66 3.00 0.77
C THR A 242 1.07 4.41 0.90
N THR A 243 0.79 4.87 2.11
CA THR A 243 0.25 6.21 2.37
C THR A 243 1.32 7.29 2.18
N VAL A 244 2.57 7.02 2.58
CA VAL A 244 3.72 7.89 2.28
C VAL A 244 3.81 8.16 0.77
N ASN A 245 3.76 7.10 -0.04
CA ASN A 245 3.84 7.20 -1.49
C ASN A 245 2.62 7.92 -2.09
N LEU A 246 1.42 7.73 -1.53
CA LEU A 246 0.22 8.47 -1.95
C LEU A 246 0.39 9.98 -1.73
N ILE A 247 0.85 10.39 -0.55
CA ILE A 247 1.03 11.82 -0.22
C ILE A 247 2.14 12.43 -1.08
N ALA A 248 3.30 11.77 -1.18
CA ALA A 248 4.44 12.28 -1.93
C ALA A 248 4.17 12.34 -3.44
N SER A 249 3.66 11.26 -4.04
CA SER A 249 3.34 11.22 -5.47
C SER A 249 2.12 12.09 -5.80
N GLY A 250 1.15 12.21 -4.90
CA GLY A 250 0.02 13.13 -5.03
C GLY A 250 0.48 14.59 -5.03
N ALA A 251 1.39 14.96 -4.12
CA ALA A 251 2.01 16.29 -4.09
C ALA A 251 2.80 16.54 -5.39
N LEU A 252 3.65 15.60 -5.83
CA LEU A 252 4.38 15.70 -7.09
C LEU A 252 3.43 15.92 -8.28
N ALA A 253 2.34 15.15 -8.36
CA ALA A 253 1.36 15.29 -9.44
C ALA A 253 0.74 16.69 -9.44
N LEU A 254 0.36 17.25 -8.30
CA LEU A 254 -0.17 18.60 -8.20
C LEU A 254 0.89 19.67 -8.53
N LEU A 255 2.15 19.47 -8.15
CA LEU A 255 3.25 20.40 -8.44
C LEU A 255 3.63 20.42 -9.92
N THR A 256 3.46 19.30 -10.62
CA THR A 256 3.69 19.20 -12.08
C THR A 256 2.49 19.58 -12.93
N HIS A 257 1.30 19.76 -12.32
CA HIS A 257 0.06 20.18 -13.00
C HIS A 257 -0.49 21.47 -12.35
N PRO A 258 0.13 22.63 -12.62
CA PRO A 258 -0.19 23.90 -11.93
C PRO A 258 -1.64 24.36 -12.11
N GLY A 259 -2.29 23.99 -13.22
CA GLY A 259 -3.72 24.25 -13.45
C GLY A 259 -4.60 23.53 -12.42
N GLU A 260 -4.39 22.22 -12.24
CA GLU A 260 -5.14 21.41 -11.27
C GLU A 260 -4.81 21.81 -9.82
N LYS A 261 -3.55 22.12 -9.52
CA LYS A 261 -3.16 22.69 -8.22
C LYS A 261 -3.91 23.99 -7.92
N THR A 262 -4.00 24.89 -8.90
CA THR A 262 -4.71 26.16 -8.74
C THR A 262 -6.20 25.95 -8.53
N ARG A 263 -6.82 25.06 -9.31
CA ARG A 263 -8.23 24.68 -9.21
C ARG A 263 -8.55 24.15 -7.82
N LEU A 264 -7.75 23.22 -7.30
CA LEU A 264 -7.93 22.64 -5.96
C LEU A 264 -7.78 23.68 -4.84
N ARG A 265 -6.85 24.64 -5.00
CA ARG A 265 -6.69 25.74 -4.04
C ARG A 265 -7.84 26.73 -4.05
N GLN A 266 -8.44 26.98 -5.21
CA GLN A 266 -9.61 27.89 -5.35
C GLN A 266 -10.88 27.24 -4.82
N ASP A 267 -11.01 25.91 -4.95
CA ASP A 267 -12.13 25.13 -4.46
C ASP A 267 -11.65 23.91 -3.65
N PRO A 268 -11.38 24.08 -2.35
CA PRO A 268 -10.97 22.97 -1.47
C PRO A 268 -12.03 21.87 -1.33
N SER A 269 -13.29 22.12 -1.70
CA SER A 269 -14.34 21.08 -1.65
C SER A 269 -14.10 19.95 -2.66
N LEU A 270 -13.24 20.16 -3.65
CA LEU A 270 -12.79 19.15 -4.60
C LEU A 270 -11.82 18.13 -4.01
N LEU A 271 -11.29 18.38 -2.80
CA LEU A 271 -10.21 17.57 -2.21
C LEU A 271 -10.54 16.07 -2.12
N PRO A 272 -11.74 15.62 -1.71
CA PRO A 272 -12.06 14.19 -1.72
C PRO A 272 -12.01 13.57 -3.12
N ALA A 273 -12.57 14.25 -4.15
CA ALA A 273 -12.52 13.79 -5.53
C ALA A 273 -11.09 13.83 -6.09
N ALA A 274 -10.32 14.86 -5.73
CA ALA A 274 -8.91 14.97 -6.08
C ALA A 274 -8.08 13.80 -5.55
N VAL A 275 -8.31 13.35 -4.32
CA VAL A 275 -7.63 12.18 -3.74
C VAL A 275 -7.94 10.91 -4.54
N GLU A 276 -9.18 10.70 -4.98
CA GLU A 276 -9.51 9.54 -5.82
C GLU A 276 -8.81 9.59 -7.19
N GLU A 277 -8.75 10.77 -7.83
CA GLU A 277 -8.01 10.92 -9.09
C GLU A 277 -6.50 10.77 -8.87
N LEU A 278 -5.94 11.30 -7.79
CA LEU A 278 -4.53 11.09 -7.45
C LEU A 278 -4.21 9.62 -7.20
N LEU A 279 -5.08 8.87 -6.51
CA LEU A 279 -4.97 7.43 -6.33
C LEU A 279 -4.96 6.68 -7.66
N ARG A 280 -5.86 7.04 -8.59
CA ARG A 280 -5.87 6.48 -9.94
C ARG A 280 -4.61 6.86 -10.72
N PHE A 281 -4.26 8.14 -10.71
CA PHE A 281 -3.22 8.71 -11.57
C PHE A 281 -1.82 8.33 -11.12
N THR A 282 -1.48 8.43 -9.82
CA THR A 282 -0.13 8.16 -9.30
C THR A 282 0.08 6.71 -8.92
N ASN A 283 -0.96 6.08 -8.40
CA ASN A 283 -1.04 4.72 -7.92
C ASN A 283 0.19 4.28 -7.08
N PRO A 284 0.16 4.44 -5.74
CA PRO A 284 1.33 4.19 -4.88
C PRO A 284 1.88 2.77 -4.96
N VAL A 285 1.09 1.82 -5.48
CA VAL A 285 1.41 0.39 -5.60
C VAL A 285 1.31 -0.01 -7.07
N ASN A 286 2.36 -0.59 -7.63
CA ASN A 286 2.41 -0.99 -9.04
C ASN A 286 1.52 -2.20 -9.35
N HIS A 287 1.55 -3.21 -8.50
CA HIS A 287 0.71 -4.40 -8.62
C HIS A 287 0.13 -4.78 -7.27
N ALA A 288 -1.05 -5.37 -7.22
CA ALA A 288 -1.58 -5.92 -5.98
C ALA A 288 -0.72 -7.14 -5.54
N ASN A 289 -0.84 -7.50 -4.24
CA ASN A 289 -0.14 -8.66 -3.72
C ASN A 289 -0.38 -9.89 -4.59
N ASP A 290 0.68 -10.65 -4.76
CA ASP A 290 0.74 -11.88 -5.53
C ASP A 290 -0.36 -12.88 -5.15
N ARG A 291 -0.76 -13.62 -6.18
CA ARG A 291 -1.64 -14.78 -6.12
C ARG A 291 -0.97 -15.92 -6.85
N PHE A 292 -1.50 -17.11 -6.68
CA PHE A 292 -1.11 -18.25 -7.52
C PHE A 292 -2.35 -19.00 -8.01
N THR A 293 -2.21 -19.65 -9.14
CA THR A 293 -3.23 -20.48 -9.76
C THR A 293 -3.33 -21.83 -9.05
N THR A 294 -4.52 -22.25 -8.63
CA THR A 294 -4.77 -23.59 -8.06
C THR A 294 -5.02 -24.65 -9.13
N GLU A 295 -5.38 -24.21 -10.33
CA GLU A 295 -5.61 -25.00 -11.54
C GLU A 295 -5.26 -24.14 -12.76
N ASP A 296 -5.39 -24.67 -13.98
CA ASP A 296 -5.24 -23.88 -15.19
C ASP A 296 -6.34 -22.81 -15.30
N VAL A 297 -5.93 -21.53 -15.40
CA VAL A 297 -6.86 -20.40 -15.41
C VAL A 297 -6.76 -19.60 -16.70
N PRO A 298 -7.83 -19.52 -17.52
CA PRO A 298 -7.85 -18.62 -18.66
C PRO A 298 -7.99 -17.18 -18.23
N ILE A 299 -7.08 -16.31 -18.70
CA ILE A 299 -7.13 -14.85 -18.53
C ILE A 299 -6.92 -14.21 -19.90
N GLY A 300 -7.92 -13.51 -20.43
CA GLY A 300 -7.92 -13.08 -21.83
C GLY A 300 -7.73 -14.26 -22.76
N ASP A 301 -6.77 -14.15 -23.68
CA ASP A 301 -6.43 -15.18 -24.66
C ASP A 301 -5.35 -16.18 -24.19
N VAL A 302 -4.95 -16.11 -22.92
CA VAL A 302 -3.85 -16.92 -22.36
C VAL A 302 -4.39 -17.82 -21.26
N VAL A 303 -3.96 -19.09 -21.25
CA VAL A 303 -4.17 -20.01 -20.13
C VAL A 303 -2.93 -19.99 -19.25
N ILE A 304 -3.06 -19.52 -18.01
CA ILE A 304 -2.00 -19.57 -16.99
C ILE A 304 -2.05 -20.95 -16.33
N PRO A 305 -0.96 -21.74 -16.39
CA PRO A 305 -0.95 -23.08 -15.81
C PRO A 305 -1.11 -23.09 -14.30
N ALA A 306 -1.54 -24.22 -13.73
CA ALA A 306 -1.61 -24.44 -12.30
C ALA A 306 -0.24 -24.24 -11.61
N GLY A 307 -0.22 -23.63 -10.44
CA GLY A 307 0.99 -23.40 -9.64
C GLY A 307 1.89 -22.25 -10.15
N GLU A 308 1.37 -21.35 -10.96
CA GLU A 308 2.08 -20.15 -11.39
C GLU A 308 1.71 -18.93 -10.57
N TRP A 309 2.70 -18.07 -10.24
CA TRP A 309 2.46 -16.79 -9.60
C TRP A 309 1.84 -15.80 -10.58
N VAL A 310 0.86 -15.00 -10.10
CA VAL A 310 0.14 -14.00 -10.90
C VAL A 310 0.15 -12.66 -10.17
N LEU A 311 0.54 -11.61 -10.89
CA LEU A 311 0.66 -10.23 -10.43
C LEU A 311 -0.37 -9.36 -11.16
N PRO A 312 -1.46 -8.93 -10.53
CA PRO A 312 -2.38 -7.99 -11.15
C PRO A 312 -1.80 -6.57 -11.09
N ALA A 313 -1.40 -6.01 -12.24
CA ALA A 313 -0.82 -4.67 -12.35
C ALA A 313 -1.89 -3.58 -12.21
N ILE A 314 -2.20 -3.21 -10.95
CA ILE A 314 -3.25 -2.24 -10.65
C ILE A 314 -2.93 -0.83 -11.16
N SER A 315 -1.65 -0.43 -11.20
CA SER A 315 -1.23 0.84 -11.79
C SER A 315 -1.50 0.87 -13.30
N SER A 316 -1.26 -0.24 -14.01
CA SER A 316 -1.62 -0.39 -15.41
C SER A 316 -3.13 -0.32 -15.63
N ALA A 317 -3.91 -1.06 -14.83
CA ALA A 317 -5.37 -1.07 -14.92
C ALA A 317 -5.98 0.32 -14.72
N ASN A 318 -5.44 1.11 -13.78
CA ASN A 318 -5.86 2.49 -13.54
C ASN A 318 -5.47 3.48 -14.67
N ARG A 319 -4.61 3.06 -15.58
CA ARG A 319 -4.21 3.78 -16.78
C ARG A 319 -4.68 3.13 -18.09
N ASP A 320 -5.62 2.19 -18.00
CA ASP A 320 -6.19 1.54 -19.18
C ASP A 320 -7.18 2.49 -19.90
N PRO A 321 -6.92 2.88 -21.16
CA PRO A 321 -7.80 3.77 -21.91
C PRO A 321 -9.18 3.15 -22.20
N ALA A 322 -9.31 1.82 -22.14
CA ALA A 322 -10.60 1.15 -22.28
C ALA A 322 -11.54 1.44 -21.09
N GLN A 323 -10.98 1.77 -19.93
CA GLN A 323 -11.75 2.11 -18.72
C GLN A 323 -11.75 3.61 -18.44
N PHE A 324 -10.61 4.28 -18.62
CA PHE A 324 -10.42 5.70 -18.30
C PHE A 324 -9.97 6.45 -19.55
N PRO A 325 -10.86 7.16 -20.25
CA PRO A 325 -10.47 7.99 -21.39
C PRO A 325 -9.37 9.01 -21.02
N ASP A 326 -8.39 9.22 -21.90
CA ASP A 326 -7.22 10.07 -21.65
C ASP A 326 -6.54 9.77 -20.28
N PRO A 327 -6.12 8.51 -20.03
CA PRO A 327 -5.75 8.05 -18.69
C PRO A 327 -4.50 8.75 -18.15
N ASP A 328 -3.66 9.29 -19.04
CA ASP A 328 -2.41 9.97 -18.69
C ASP A 328 -2.58 11.46 -18.43
N ARG A 329 -3.78 11.99 -18.55
CA ARG A 329 -4.14 13.33 -18.13
C ARG A 329 -4.64 13.32 -16.68
N LEU A 330 -4.01 14.13 -15.81
CA LEU A 330 -4.55 14.44 -14.49
C LEU A 330 -5.76 15.35 -14.63
N ASP A 331 -6.91 14.96 -14.11
CA ASP A 331 -8.14 15.73 -14.14
C ASP A 331 -8.93 15.52 -12.84
N LEU A 332 -8.87 16.48 -11.92
CA LEU A 332 -9.55 16.44 -10.64
C LEU A 332 -11.10 16.44 -10.72
N GLY A 333 -11.63 16.57 -11.92
CA GLY A 333 -13.07 16.46 -12.20
C GLY A 333 -13.49 15.15 -12.87
N ARG A 334 -12.52 14.24 -13.07
CA ARG A 334 -12.79 12.93 -13.68
C ARG A 334 -13.73 12.08 -12.82
N ASP A 335 -14.62 11.34 -13.49
CA ASP A 335 -15.27 10.19 -12.85
C ASP A 335 -14.21 9.07 -12.68
N THR A 336 -13.80 8.87 -11.46
CA THR A 336 -12.81 7.84 -11.06
C THR A 336 -13.46 6.55 -10.59
N SER A 337 -14.78 6.40 -10.74
CA SER A 337 -15.53 5.21 -10.33
C SER A 337 -14.89 3.95 -10.92
N GLY A 338 -14.64 3.00 -10.06
CA GLY A 338 -14.07 1.71 -10.44
C GLY A 338 -12.54 1.68 -10.51
N HIS A 339 -11.79 2.74 -10.16
CA HIS A 339 -10.35 2.59 -10.02
C HIS A 339 -9.99 1.47 -9.03
N VAL A 340 -8.90 0.78 -9.27
CA VAL A 340 -8.46 -0.38 -8.48
C VAL A 340 -7.22 -0.10 -7.64
N ALA A 341 -6.97 1.16 -7.27
CA ALA A 341 -5.81 1.54 -6.44
C ALA A 341 -5.81 0.84 -5.07
N PHE A 342 -6.98 0.52 -4.54
CA PHE A 342 -7.16 -0.25 -3.31
C PHE A 342 -7.44 -1.74 -3.55
N GLY A 343 -7.18 -2.24 -4.75
CA GLY A 343 -7.57 -3.59 -5.15
C GLY A 343 -9.08 -3.72 -5.40
N HIS A 344 -9.57 -4.96 -5.50
CA HIS A 344 -10.97 -5.30 -5.73
C HIS A 344 -11.29 -6.67 -5.10
N GLY A 345 -12.58 -6.96 -4.87
CA GLY A 345 -13.03 -8.23 -4.29
C GLY A 345 -12.79 -8.33 -2.78
N ILE A 346 -12.66 -9.55 -2.29
CA ILE A 346 -12.58 -9.85 -0.84
C ILE A 346 -11.36 -9.21 -0.17
N HIS A 347 -10.26 -9.04 -0.90
CA HIS A 347 -9.03 -8.39 -0.43
C HIS A 347 -8.98 -6.88 -0.68
N HIS A 348 -10.11 -6.22 -1.01
CA HIS A 348 -10.13 -4.76 -1.09
C HIS A 348 -9.55 -4.14 0.18
N CYS A 349 -8.69 -3.14 0.06
CA CYS A 349 -7.91 -2.57 1.16
C CYS A 349 -8.80 -2.20 2.37
N LEU A 350 -8.48 -2.76 3.54
CA LEU A 350 -9.15 -2.42 4.80
C LEU A 350 -8.87 -0.97 5.21
N GLY A 351 -7.62 -0.51 4.97
CA GLY A 351 -7.15 0.83 5.30
C GLY A 351 -7.60 1.92 4.34
N ALA A 352 -8.31 1.60 3.24
CA ALA A 352 -8.69 2.58 2.22
C ALA A 352 -9.34 3.87 2.76
N PRO A 353 -10.28 3.81 3.72
CA PRO A 353 -10.84 5.03 4.28
C PRO A 353 -9.87 5.83 5.17
N LEU A 354 -8.88 5.17 5.80
CA LEU A 354 -7.83 5.84 6.57
C LEU A 354 -6.86 6.55 5.62
N ALA A 355 -6.37 5.86 4.61
CA ALA A 355 -5.46 6.42 3.60
C ALA A 355 -6.07 7.62 2.85
N ARG A 356 -7.37 7.57 2.53
CA ARG A 356 -8.10 8.72 1.97
C ARG A 356 -8.10 9.92 2.91
N MET A 357 -8.46 9.68 4.16
CA MET A 357 -8.49 10.73 5.19
C MET A 357 -7.11 11.35 5.39
N GLU A 358 -6.06 10.54 5.47
CA GLU A 358 -4.68 11.03 5.62
C GLU A 358 -4.22 11.82 4.38
N ALA A 359 -4.54 11.38 3.17
CA ALA A 359 -4.21 12.12 1.94
C ALA A 359 -4.98 13.45 1.85
N GLU A 360 -6.27 13.46 2.21
CA GLU A 360 -7.05 14.71 2.30
C GLU A 360 -6.43 15.70 3.28
N VAL A 361 -6.14 15.24 4.50
CA VAL A 361 -5.51 16.08 5.54
C VAL A 361 -4.15 16.57 5.07
N ALA A 362 -3.31 15.66 4.57
CA ALA A 362 -1.94 15.98 4.17
C ALA A 362 -1.89 17.00 3.02
N LEU A 363 -2.60 16.72 1.94
CA LEU A 363 -2.54 17.57 0.73
C LEU A 363 -3.28 18.89 0.95
N GLY A 364 -4.42 18.87 1.66
CA GLY A 364 -5.17 20.06 2.00
C GLY A 364 -4.36 21.03 2.87
N ALA A 365 -3.78 20.52 3.96
CA ALA A 365 -2.96 21.32 4.87
C ALA A 365 -1.68 21.85 4.19
N LEU A 366 -1.01 21.03 3.36
CA LEU A 366 0.19 21.41 2.61
C LEU A 366 -0.09 22.60 1.68
N LEU A 367 -1.15 22.52 0.87
CA LEU A 367 -1.51 23.57 -0.09
C LEU A 367 -2.03 24.84 0.59
N ALA A 368 -2.67 24.73 1.74
CA ALA A 368 -3.11 25.88 2.53
C ALA A 368 -1.91 26.59 3.18
N ARG A 369 -0.96 25.84 3.75
CA ARG A 369 0.21 26.37 4.48
C ARG A 369 1.25 26.97 3.52
N PHE A 370 1.47 26.33 2.35
CA PHE A 370 2.44 26.74 1.35
C PHE A 370 1.78 26.94 -0.03
N PRO A 371 1.02 28.03 -0.22
CA PRO A 371 0.22 28.23 -1.44
C PRO A 371 1.06 28.37 -2.72
N ARG A 372 2.33 28.76 -2.62
CA ARG A 372 3.26 28.89 -3.73
C ARG A 372 4.30 27.76 -3.81
N ILE A 373 4.13 26.71 -3.04
CA ILE A 373 5.03 25.55 -3.06
C ILE A 373 5.32 25.08 -4.50
N SER A 374 6.58 24.84 -4.80
CA SER A 374 7.06 24.39 -6.10
C SER A 374 8.18 23.38 -5.97
N LEU A 375 8.44 22.59 -7.03
CA LEU A 375 9.62 21.72 -7.08
C LEU A 375 10.91 22.55 -7.05
N ALA A 376 11.91 22.06 -6.34
CA ALA A 376 13.23 22.66 -6.28
C ALA A 376 14.15 22.21 -7.43
N ILE A 377 13.85 21.04 -8.02
CA ILE A 377 14.57 20.43 -9.14
C ILE A 377 13.58 20.03 -10.25
N PRO A 378 14.04 19.88 -11.50
CA PRO A 378 13.21 19.34 -12.58
C PRO A 378 12.68 17.94 -12.25
N PRO A 379 11.44 17.56 -12.66
CA PRO A 379 10.88 16.23 -12.44
C PRO A 379 11.77 15.11 -12.99
N SER A 380 12.52 15.35 -14.06
CA SER A 380 13.44 14.38 -14.67
C SER A 380 14.66 14.04 -13.82
N GLU A 381 14.96 14.83 -12.79
CA GLU A 381 16.07 14.59 -11.85
C GLU A 381 15.61 13.86 -10.59
N LEU A 382 14.30 13.67 -10.41
CA LEU A 382 13.76 12.88 -9.30
C LEU A 382 14.15 11.40 -9.44
N ARG A 383 14.45 10.78 -8.32
CA ARG A 383 14.81 9.36 -8.25
C ARG A 383 13.70 8.55 -7.62
N TRP A 384 13.45 7.39 -8.21
CA TRP A 384 12.47 6.43 -7.72
C TRP A 384 13.17 5.27 -7.01
N ARG A 385 12.54 4.78 -5.96
CA ARG A 385 13.04 3.63 -5.19
C ARG A 385 13.00 2.37 -6.05
N PRO A 386 14.06 1.54 -6.03
CA PRO A 386 14.09 0.29 -6.78
C PRO A 386 13.31 -0.82 -6.08
N VAL A 387 12.01 -0.61 -5.90
CA VAL A 387 11.07 -1.57 -5.27
C VAL A 387 9.97 -1.89 -6.28
N SER A 388 9.89 -3.13 -6.74
CA SER A 388 8.96 -3.53 -7.81
C SER A 388 7.48 -3.35 -7.43
N LEU A 389 7.15 -3.57 -6.17
CA LEU A 389 5.79 -3.42 -5.64
C LEU A 389 5.36 -1.97 -5.52
N MET A 390 6.26 -1.10 -5.05
CA MET A 390 5.94 0.28 -4.67
C MET A 390 6.34 1.28 -5.75
N ASN A 391 5.50 2.28 -5.96
CA ASN A 391 5.79 3.44 -6.81
C ASN A 391 6.13 4.63 -5.91
N GLY A 392 7.37 4.68 -5.41
CA GLY A 392 7.82 5.63 -4.39
C GLY A 392 9.08 6.39 -4.78
N LEU A 393 9.15 7.65 -4.34
CA LEU A 393 10.31 8.52 -4.51
C LEU A 393 11.39 8.24 -3.43
N GLU A 394 12.66 8.48 -3.76
CA GLU A 394 13.75 8.54 -2.78
C GLU A 394 13.70 9.85 -1.98
N SER A 395 13.37 10.97 -2.63
CA SER A 395 13.20 12.30 -2.03
C SER A 395 12.29 13.17 -2.90
N LEU A 396 11.72 14.23 -2.32
CA LEU A 396 10.92 15.22 -3.06
C LEU A 396 11.34 16.64 -2.66
N PRO A 397 12.42 17.18 -3.25
CA PRO A 397 12.91 18.51 -2.95
C PRO A 397 11.94 19.61 -3.43
N VAL A 398 11.47 20.44 -2.49
CA VAL A 398 10.52 21.53 -2.76
C VAL A 398 11.00 22.86 -2.19
N ARG A 399 10.46 23.98 -2.72
CA ARG A 399 10.54 25.31 -2.13
C ARG A 399 9.22 25.64 -1.47
N PRO A 400 9.15 25.62 -0.12
CA PRO A 400 7.95 25.91 0.65
C PRO A 400 7.73 27.43 0.73
N THR A 401 6.91 28.00 -0.14
CA THR A 401 6.62 29.46 -0.18
C THR A 401 5.14 29.75 -0.27
#